data_45d4c24f4242b130594b97e70da3054a
#
_entry.id   45d4c24f4242b130594b97e70da3054a
#
_cell.length_a   1.000
_cell.length_b   1.000
_cell.length_c   1.000
_cell.angle_alpha   90.00
_cell.angle_beta   90.00
_cell.angle_gamma   90.00
#
_symmetry.space_group_name_H-M   'P 1'
#
loop_
_entity.id
_entity.type
_entity.pdbx_description
1 polymer ?
#
loop_
_entity_poly.entity_id
_entity_poly.type
_entity_poly.pdbx_seq_one_letter_code
_entity_poly.pdbx_strand_id
1 'polypeptide(L)'
;MGQSRKAAGADFLVLTFTLEDSAADARRVLRQVLDATALPLAVFGPGQAEKDNELIMAAAEEGKGERLLLGVCEDKNYRTIVAAALAHGHLIDSRTPMDVNLAKQLIILIKDMGLNLDRIVMDPSTGALGYGIEYGYSVMERLRLAALQGDAMTQLPMLVTPGEEAWKTKEAKVGAGIPTAWGDWAERAIHWEVLTATSLINAGADAVVLRHPESLRRVHRAVAALMTSQPASELVPA
;
A
#
# COMPACT_ATOMS: atom_id res chain seq x y z
N MET A 1 -6.87 5.49 -18.40
CA MET A 1 -6.85 5.49 -16.93
C MET A 1 -5.79 6.41 -16.32
N GLY A 2 -4.56 6.48 -16.85
CA GLY A 2 -3.47 7.30 -16.29
C GLY A 2 -3.73 8.81 -16.23
N GLN A 3 -4.33 9.40 -17.24
CA GLN A 3 -4.60 10.84 -17.26
C GLN A 3 -5.60 11.30 -16.18
N SER A 4 -6.62 10.48 -15.87
CA SER A 4 -7.61 10.81 -14.84
C SER A 4 -7.01 10.84 -13.42
N ARG A 5 -6.05 9.95 -13.15
CA ARG A 5 -5.40 9.87 -11.83
C ARG A 5 -4.31 10.92 -11.63
N LYS A 6 -3.61 11.33 -12.69
CA LYS A 6 -2.68 12.46 -12.64
C LYS A 6 -3.42 13.77 -12.32
N ALA A 7 -4.63 13.94 -12.85
CA ALA A 7 -5.51 15.07 -12.50
C ALA A 7 -5.99 15.02 -11.03
N ALA A 8 -6.02 13.84 -10.39
CA ALA A 8 -6.42 13.69 -9.00
C ALA A 8 -5.28 13.98 -7.99
N GLY A 9 -4.04 14.19 -8.45
CA GLY A 9 -2.89 14.48 -7.60
C GLY A 9 -2.27 13.25 -6.93
N ALA A 10 -2.34 12.07 -7.57
CA ALA A 10 -1.68 10.88 -7.06
C ALA A 10 -0.16 10.99 -7.16
N ASP A 11 0.57 10.59 -6.10
CA ASP A 11 2.04 10.60 -6.03
C ASP A 11 2.64 9.34 -6.66
N PHE A 12 1.90 8.23 -6.68
CA PHE A 12 2.26 6.98 -7.33
C PHE A 12 1.01 6.21 -7.79
N LEU A 13 1.18 5.19 -8.60
CA LEU A 13 0.11 4.32 -9.06
C LEU A 13 0.37 2.87 -8.62
N VAL A 14 -0.71 2.11 -8.46
CA VAL A 14 -0.66 0.67 -8.27
C VAL A 14 -1.36 -0.01 -9.45
N LEU A 15 -0.64 -0.87 -10.16
CA LEU A 15 -1.17 -1.80 -11.13
C LEU A 15 -1.37 -3.15 -10.44
N THR A 16 -2.60 -3.63 -10.39
CA THR A 16 -2.92 -4.94 -9.82
C THR A 16 -3.36 -5.88 -10.93
N PHE A 17 -2.73 -7.03 -11.02
CA PHE A 17 -3.12 -8.12 -11.91
C PHE A 17 -4.23 -8.97 -11.29
N THR A 18 -4.93 -9.70 -12.13
CA THR A 18 -5.99 -10.63 -11.76
C THR A 18 -5.55 -12.08 -11.98
N LEU A 19 -6.34 -13.04 -11.48
CA LEU A 19 -6.07 -14.46 -11.70
C LEU A 19 -6.21 -14.88 -13.17
N GLU A 20 -6.94 -14.10 -13.96
CA GLU A 20 -7.21 -14.36 -15.37
C GLU A 20 -6.09 -13.86 -16.29
N ASP A 21 -5.24 -12.94 -15.82
CA ASP A 21 -4.14 -12.39 -16.61
C ASP A 21 -3.04 -13.43 -16.85
N SER A 22 -2.49 -13.44 -18.06
CA SER A 22 -1.31 -14.23 -18.41
C SER A 22 -0.03 -13.41 -18.26
N ALA A 23 1.13 -14.07 -18.28
CA ALA A 23 2.43 -13.40 -18.34
C ALA A 23 2.56 -12.43 -19.54
N ALA A 24 1.94 -12.76 -20.67
CA ALA A 24 1.90 -11.90 -21.86
C ALA A 24 1.03 -10.66 -21.62
N ASP A 25 -0.11 -10.82 -20.92
CA ASP A 25 -0.96 -9.69 -20.54
C ASP A 25 -0.23 -8.78 -19.55
N ALA A 26 0.47 -9.35 -18.58
CA ALA A 26 1.24 -8.59 -17.61
C ALA A 26 2.29 -7.68 -18.30
N ARG A 27 3.05 -8.21 -19.24
CA ARG A 27 4.01 -7.41 -20.04
C ARG A 27 3.30 -6.30 -20.83
N ARG A 28 2.26 -6.67 -21.58
CA ARG A 28 1.52 -5.74 -22.43
C ARG A 28 0.89 -4.60 -21.62
N VAL A 29 0.19 -4.92 -20.55
CA VAL A 29 -0.51 -3.92 -19.73
C VAL A 29 0.51 -3.05 -18.99
N LEU A 30 1.57 -3.62 -18.44
CA LEU A 30 2.64 -2.85 -17.81
C LEU A 30 3.23 -1.81 -18.77
N ARG A 31 3.60 -2.24 -20.00
CA ARG A 31 4.14 -1.33 -21.00
C ARG A 31 3.17 -0.19 -21.32
N GLN A 32 1.90 -0.48 -21.50
CA GLN A 32 0.87 0.55 -21.73
C GLN A 32 0.76 1.55 -20.57
N VAL A 33 0.91 1.09 -19.32
CA VAL A 33 0.88 1.97 -18.15
C VAL A 33 2.14 2.84 -18.08
N LEU A 34 3.31 2.27 -18.30
CA LEU A 34 4.59 3.00 -18.33
C LEU A 34 4.59 4.08 -19.42
N ASP A 35 4.10 3.78 -20.60
CA ASP A 35 3.99 4.75 -21.71
C ASP A 35 2.96 5.87 -21.42
N ALA A 36 1.99 5.61 -20.54
CA ALA A 36 0.91 6.56 -20.23
C ALA A 36 1.22 7.48 -19.03
N THR A 37 2.24 7.20 -18.22
CA THR A 37 2.53 7.97 -17.00
C THR A 37 4.01 7.93 -16.63
N ALA A 38 4.48 9.05 -16.05
CA ALA A 38 5.80 9.15 -15.43
C ALA A 38 5.76 9.01 -13.89
N LEU A 39 4.59 8.67 -13.31
CA LEU A 39 4.48 8.45 -11.87
C LEU A 39 5.18 7.15 -11.45
N PRO A 40 5.77 7.10 -10.25
CA PRO A 40 6.25 5.85 -9.66
C PRO A 40 5.16 4.78 -9.70
N LEU A 41 5.54 3.53 -9.96
CA LEU A 41 4.59 2.44 -10.17
C LEU A 41 4.89 1.27 -9.23
N ALA A 42 3.87 0.86 -8.48
CA ALA A 42 3.83 -0.43 -7.81
C ALA A 42 3.07 -1.44 -8.67
N VAL A 43 3.50 -2.70 -8.66
CA VAL A 43 2.90 -3.77 -9.44
C VAL A 43 2.60 -4.94 -8.51
N PHE A 44 1.33 -5.27 -8.35
CA PHE A 44 0.86 -6.28 -7.43
C PHE A 44 0.20 -7.46 -8.15
N GLY A 45 0.49 -8.65 -7.67
CA GLY A 45 -0.17 -9.88 -8.10
C GLY A 45 -1.56 -10.04 -7.48
N PRO A 46 -2.32 -11.08 -7.90
CA PRO A 46 -3.67 -11.36 -7.40
C PRO A 46 -3.75 -12.01 -6.01
N GLY A 47 -2.61 -12.30 -5.35
CA GLY A 47 -2.57 -12.89 -4.01
C GLY A 47 -2.54 -14.42 -3.98
N GLN A 48 -2.25 -15.07 -5.11
CA GLN A 48 -1.93 -16.49 -5.19
C GLN A 48 -0.45 -16.67 -5.53
N ALA A 49 0.33 -17.26 -4.63
CA ALA A 49 1.78 -17.29 -4.71
C ALA A 49 2.35 -17.76 -6.05
N GLU A 50 1.80 -18.82 -6.65
CA GLU A 50 2.26 -19.35 -7.94
C GLU A 50 1.93 -18.37 -9.09
N LYS A 51 0.72 -17.81 -9.07
CA LYS A 51 0.27 -16.84 -10.07
C LYS A 51 1.00 -15.50 -9.91
N ASP A 52 1.22 -15.07 -8.67
CA ASP A 52 2.03 -13.89 -8.37
C ASP A 52 3.45 -14.04 -8.92
N ASN A 53 4.07 -15.22 -8.72
CA ASN A 53 5.40 -15.50 -9.26
C ASN A 53 5.42 -15.36 -10.79
N GLU A 54 4.46 -15.94 -11.51
CA GLU A 54 4.36 -15.85 -12.96
C GLU A 54 4.25 -14.40 -13.44
N LEU A 55 3.28 -13.67 -12.88
CA LEU A 55 2.94 -12.32 -13.35
C LEU A 55 3.99 -11.28 -12.95
N ILE A 56 4.49 -11.35 -11.71
CA ILE A 56 5.48 -10.40 -11.20
C ILE A 56 6.84 -10.61 -11.86
N MET A 57 7.25 -11.86 -12.15
CA MET A 57 8.46 -12.10 -12.94
C MET A 57 8.36 -11.50 -14.33
N ALA A 58 7.22 -11.69 -15.00
CA ALA A 58 6.99 -11.12 -16.34
C ALA A 58 7.01 -9.58 -16.31
N ALA A 59 6.38 -8.98 -15.30
CA ALA A 59 6.38 -7.54 -15.11
C ALA A 59 7.78 -7.00 -14.76
N ALA A 60 8.54 -7.70 -13.92
CA ALA A 60 9.88 -7.29 -13.55
C ALA A 60 10.84 -7.27 -14.75
N GLU A 61 10.76 -8.28 -15.60
CA GLU A 61 11.55 -8.35 -16.84
C GLU A 61 11.18 -7.21 -17.80
N GLU A 62 9.87 -6.98 -18.03
CA GLU A 62 9.37 -5.93 -18.91
C GLU A 62 9.69 -4.52 -18.40
N GLY A 63 9.62 -4.31 -17.09
CA GLY A 63 9.89 -3.04 -16.43
C GLY A 63 11.36 -2.83 -16.07
N LYS A 64 12.28 -3.56 -16.66
CA LYS A 64 13.73 -3.41 -16.40
C LYS A 64 14.19 -1.96 -16.55
N GLY A 65 14.77 -1.41 -15.49
CA GLY A 65 15.24 -0.03 -15.44
C GLY A 65 14.23 0.98 -14.89
N GLU A 66 12.96 0.62 -14.72
CA GLU A 66 11.89 1.52 -14.25
C GLU A 66 11.80 1.61 -12.71
N ARG A 67 12.56 0.80 -11.96
CA ARG A 67 12.54 0.76 -10.49
C ARG A 67 11.12 0.59 -9.91
N LEU A 68 10.41 -0.41 -10.40
CA LEU A 68 9.07 -0.77 -9.91
C LEU A 68 9.10 -1.20 -8.43
N LEU A 69 8.01 -0.99 -7.70
CA LEU A 69 7.75 -1.66 -6.43
C LEU A 69 6.98 -2.96 -6.72
N LEU A 70 7.63 -4.10 -6.55
CA LEU A 70 7.06 -5.42 -6.82
C LEU A 70 6.40 -6.00 -5.58
N GLY A 71 5.17 -6.40 -5.68
CA GLY A 71 4.37 -7.00 -4.60
C GLY A 71 3.27 -7.93 -5.15
N VAL A 72 2.65 -8.71 -4.33
CA VAL A 72 2.85 -8.82 -2.89
C VAL A 72 3.95 -9.86 -2.63
N CYS A 73 4.99 -9.49 -1.91
CA CYS A 73 6.07 -10.41 -1.53
C CYS A 73 5.81 -10.93 -0.12
N GLU A 74 5.50 -12.21 -0.02
CA GLU A 74 5.17 -12.92 1.23
C GLU A 74 6.14 -14.09 1.47
N ASP A 75 6.04 -14.72 2.62
CA ASP A 75 6.84 -15.92 2.96
C ASP A 75 6.77 -17.03 1.90
N LYS A 76 5.62 -17.18 1.23
CA LYS A 76 5.39 -18.23 0.23
C LYS A 76 6.15 -18.01 -1.09
N ASN A 77 6.38 -16.75 -1.49
CA ASN A 77 6.87 -16.39 -2.82
C ASN A 77 8.11 -15.50 -2.81
N TYR A 78 8.62 -15.09 -1.64
CA TYR A 78 9.70 -14.11 -1.53
C TYR A 78 10.95 -14.48 -2.34
N ARG A 79 11.32 -15.76 -2.42
CA ARG A 79 12.52 -16.19 -3.15
C ARG A 79 12.45 -15.81 -4.63
N THR A 80 11.32 -16.05 -5.25
CA THR A 80 11.11 -15.76 -6.68
C THR A 80 11.05 -14.26 -6.93
N ILE A 81 10.26 -13.52 -6.12
CA ILE A 81 10.06 -12.08 -6.29
C ILE A 81 11.36 -11.32 -5.99
N VAL A 82 12.10 -11.70 -4.94
CA VAL A 82 13.40 -11.09 -4.62
C VAL A 82 14.43 -11.34 -5.71
N ALA A 83 14.48 -12.57 -6.27
CA ALA A 83 15.36 -12.87 -7.39
C ALA A 83 15.06 -12.00 -8.62
N ALA A 84 13.77 -11.81 -8.95
CA ALA A 84 13.35 -10.90 -10.03
C ALA A 84 13.73 -9.44 -9.75
N ALA A 85 13.52 -8.97 -8.52
CA ALA A 85 13.90 -7.63 -8.10
C ALA A 85 15.41 -7.39 -8.20
N LEU A 86 16.22 -8.36 -7.78
CA LEU A 86 17.69 -8.30 -7.88
C LEU A 86 18.13 -8.24 -9.34
N ALA A 87 17.59 -9.12 -10.18
CA ALA A 87 17.97 -9.24 -11.61
C ALA A 87 17.68 -7.97 -12.43
N HIS A 88 16.59 -7.27 -12.10
CA HIS A 88 16.09 -6.16 -12.93
C HIS A 88 16.11 -4.79 -12.23
N GLY A 89 16.56 -4.71 -10.97
CA GLY A 89 16.78 -3.43 -10.28
C GLY A 89 15.54 -2.85 -9.56
N HIS A 90 14.58 -3.68 -9.13
CA HIS A 90 13.32 -3.28 -8.55
C HIS A 90 13.33 -3.23 -7.01
N LEU A 91 12.30 -2.61 -6.42
CA LEU A 91 12.00 -2.60 -5.00
C LEU A 91 11.01 -3.73 -4.68
N ILE A 92 10.86 -4.06 -3.40
CA ILE A 92 9.96 -5.09 -2.89
C ILE A 92 8.96 -4.50 -1.91
N ASP A 93 7.68 -4.83 -2.08
CA ASP A 93 6.62 -4.68 -1.09
C ASP A 93 6.55 -5.96 -0.26
N SER A 94 7.07 -5.90 0.97
CA SER A 94 7.19 -7.04 1.89
C SER A 94 5.96 -7.12 2.78
N ARG A 95 4.98 -7.95 2.40
CA ARG A 95 3.72 -8.10 3.13
C ARG A 95 3.76 -9.27 4.09
N THR A 96 3.29 -9.01 5.30
CA THR A 96 3.10 -10.05 6.33
C THR A 96 1.74 -9.88 7.00
N PRO A 97 1.18 -10.97 7.58
CA PRO A 97 0.08 -10.82 8.51
C PRO A 97 0.42 -9.80 9.60
N MET A 98 -0.57 -9.20 10.22
CA MET A 98 -0.42 -8.17 11.26
C MET A 98 0.38 -8.66 12.48
N ASP A 99 1.68 -8.90 12.29
CA ASP A 99 2.62 -9.41 13.29
C ASP A 99 4.01 -8.80 13.12
N VAL A 100 4.53 -8.19 14.18
CA VAL A 100 5.84 -7.51 14.20
C VAL A 100 7.00 -8.48 13.96
N ASN A 101 6.92 -9.69 14.52
CA ASN A 101 8.01 -10.68 14.41
C ASN A 101 8.08 -11.26 12.99
N LEU A 102 6.92 -11.56 12.41
CA LEU A 102 6.85 -12.03 11.01
C LEU A 102 7.34 -10.95 10.04
N ALA A 103 7.00 -9.68 10.27
CA ALA A 103 7.50 -8.57 9.46
C ALA A 103 9.03 -8.52 9.49
N LYS A 104 9.63 -8.54 10.67
CA LYS A 104 11.10 -8.57 10.83
C LYS A 104 11.73 -9.82 10.21
N GLN A 105 11.12 -10.98 10.41
CA GLN A 105 11.62 -12.24 9.86
C GLN A 105 11.67 -12.22 8.33
N LEU A 106 10.60 -11.76 7.68
CA LEU A 106 10.56 -11.68 6.22
C LEU A 106 11.62 -10.70 5.69
N ILE A 107 11.80 -9.55 6.33
CA ILE A 107 12.83 -8.57 5.96
C ILE A 107 14.23 -9.17 6.08
N ILE A 108 14.51 -9.96 7.14
CA ILE A 108 15.78 -10.67 7.31
C ILE A 108 15.97 -11.66 6.16
N LEU A 109 14.97 -12.46 5.83
CA LEU A 109 15.03 -13.42 4.72
C LEU A 109 15.30 -12.74 3.37
N ILE A 110 14.65 -11.62 3.09
CA ILE A 110 14.87 -10.83 1.87
C ILE A 110 16.29 -10.25 1.84
N LYS A 111 16.76 -9.71 2.96
CA LYS A 111 18.12 -9.17 3.09
C LYS A 111 19.19 -10.25 2.90
N ASP A 112 18.98 -11.44 3.48
CA ASP A 112 19.91 -12.57 3.37
C ASP A 112 20.02 -13.09 1.93
N MET A 113 19.02 -12.84 1.07
CA MET A 113 19.13 -13.08 -0.38
C MET A 113 19.96 -12.01 -1.10
N GLY A 114 20.44 -10.96 -0.41
CA GLY A 114 21.30 -9.93 -0.97
C GLY A 114 20.57 -8.64 -1.40
N LEU A 115 19.27 -8.50 -1.11
CA LEU A 115 18.57 -7.24 -1.38
C LEU A 115 18.86 -6.23 -0.25
N ASN A 116 19.28 -5.02 -0.63
CA ASN A 116 19.55 -3.95 0.33
C ASN A 116 18.25 -3.45 0.98
N LEU A 117 18.33 -3.02 2.25
CA LEU A 117 17.18 -2.53 3.01
C LEU A 117 16.51 -1.30 2.39
N ASP A 118 17.26 -0.44 1.68
CA ASP A 118 16.76 0.75 0.96
C ASP A 118 15.86 0.40 -0.25
N ARG A 119 15.73 -0.89 -0.56
CA ARG A 119 14.88 -1.42 -1.63
C ARG A 119 13.69 -2.20 -1.11
N ILE A 120 13.42 -2.14 0.19
CA ILE A 120 12.31 -2.87 0.84
C ILE A 120 11.33 -1.86 1.42
N VAL A 121 10.05 -2.05 1.14
CA VAL A 121 8.92 -1.38 1.76
C VAL A 121 8.17 -2.40 2.60
N MET A 122 7.86 -2.10 3.85
CA MET A 122 7.05 -2.97 4.70
C MET A 122 5.57 -2.80 4.40
N ASP A 123 4.84 -3.90 4.28
CA ASP A 123 3.38 -3.92 4.31
C ASP A 123 2.92 -4.83 5.47
N PRO A 124 2.55 -4.25 6.62
CA PRO A 124 2.11 -5.02 7.79
C PRO A 124 0.68 -5.55 7.65
N SER A 125 0.12 -5.58 6.45
CA SER A 125 -1.28 -5.80 6.11
C SER A 125 -2.21 -4.72 6.68
N THR A 126 -3.28 -4.43 5.97
CA THR A 126 -4.25 -3.41 6.35
C THR A 126 -5.50 -4.06 6.92
N GLY A 127 -5.89 -3.68 8.14
CA GLY A 127 -7.25 -3.87 8.65
C GLY A 127 -8.08 -2.63 8.38
N ALA A 128 -9.31 -2.80 7.90
CA ALA A 128 -10.22 -1.67 7.69
C ALA A 128 -10.90 -1.22 8.98
N LEU A 129 -11.33 0.04 9.02
CA LEU A 129 -12.16 0.58 10.09
C LEU A 129 -13.37 -0.35 10.34
N GLY A 130 -13.60 -0.73 11.60
CA GLY A 130 -14.65 -1.68 11.99
C GLY A 130 -14.36 -3.14 11.64
N TYR A 131 -13.18 -3.45 11.07
CA TYR A 131 -12.79 -4.79 10.65
C TYR A 131 -11.30 -5.05 10.88
N GLY A 132 -10.83 -4.85 12.11
CA GLY A 132 -9.46 -5.20 12.52
C GLY A 132 -8.43 -4.08 12.38
N ILE A 133 -8.83 -2.83 12.17
CA ILE A 133 -7.92 -1.68 12.10
C ILE A 133 -7.06 -1.56 13.36
N GLU A 134 -7.61 -1.89 14.52
CA GLU A 134 -6.92 -1.83 15.82
C GLU A 134 -5.69 -2.75 15.88
N TYR A 135 -5.73 -3.89 15.20
CA TYR A 135 -4.57 -4.79 15.11
C TYR A 135 -3.49 -4.20 14.19
N GLY A 136 -3.86 -3.76 13.00
CA GLY A 136 -2.95 -3.11 12.05
C GLY A 136 -2.32 -1.86 12.66
N TYR A 137 -3.10 -1.00 13.26
CA TYR A 137 -2.65 0.21 13.96
C TYR A 137 -1.61 -0.12 15.03
N SER A 138 -1.92 -1.08 15.92
CA SER A 138 -1.01 -1.50 16.98
C SER A 138 0.31 -2.08 16.46
N VAL A 139 0.27 -2.88 15.40
CA VAL A 139 1.49 -3.43 14.78
C VAL A 139 2.35 -2.33 14.19
N MET A 140 1.76 -1.37 13.49
CA MET A 140 2.48 -0.24 12.89
C MET A 140 3.15 0.63 13.95
N GLU A 141 2.46 0.97 15.03
CA GLU A 141 3.05 1.72 16.16
C GLU A 141 4.23 0.96 16.77
N ARG A 142 4.10 -0.34 16.98
CA ARG A 142 5.17 -1.19 17.53
C ARG A 142 6.38 -1.26 16.60
N LEU A 143 6.18 -1.33 15.28
CA LEU A 143 7.26 -1.27 14.30
C LEU A 143 7.96 0.10 14.35
N ARG A 144 7.22 1.21 14.43
CA ARG A 144 7.81 2.55 14.57
C ARG A 144 8.57 2.74 15.88
N LEU A 145 8.03 2.25 16.99
CA LEU A 145 8.72 2.30 18.27
C LEU A 145 10.02 1.49 18.25
N ALA A 146 10.03 0.30 17.64
CA ALA A 146 11.24 -0.49 17.47
C ALA A 146 12.26 0.24 16.58
N ALA A 147 11.81 0.88 15.50
CA ALA A 147 12.67 1.71 14.64
C ALA A 147 13.33 2.85 15.41
N LEU A 148 12.58 3.56 16.25
CA LEU A 148 13.09 4.63 17.10
C LEU A 148 14.08 4.14 18.17
N GLN A 149 13.96 2.88 18.59
CA GLN A 149 14.91 2.22 19.49
C GLN A 149 16.16 1.68 18.78
N GLY A 150 16.29 1.89 17.47
CA GLY A 150 17.47 1.55 16.68
C GLY A 150 17.42 0.19 15.99
N ASP A 151 16.27 -0.48 15.94
CA ASP A 151 16.11 -1.73 15.20
C ASP A 151 16.11 -1.47 13.68
N ALA A 152 17.23 -1.70 13.03
CA ALA A 152 17.40 -1.44 11.60
C ALA A 152 16.41 -2.21 10.69
N MET A 153 15.89 -3.37 11.14
CA MET A 153 14.92 -4.14 10.37
C MET A 153 13.52 -3.53 10.36
N THR A 154 13.27 -2.53 11.19
CA THR A 154 11.98 -1.83 11.27
C THR A 154 12.07 -0.37 10.81
N GLN A 155 13.28 0.13 10.48
CA GLN A 155 13.52 1.50 9.97
C GLN A 155 13.22 1.65 8.47
N LEU A 156 12.23 0.92 7.97
CA LEU A 156 11.84 0.91 6.57
C LEU A 156 10.53 1.68 6.37
N PRO A 157 10.27 2.21 5.18
CA PRO A 157 8.98 2.81 4.90
C PRO A 157 7.86 1.76 4.96
N MET A 158 6.67 2.19 5.40
CA MET A 158 5.47 1.36 5.47
C MET A 158 4.45 1.77 4.43
N LEU A 159 3.98 0.79 3.65
CA LEU A 159 2.86 0.92 2.72
C LEU A 159 1.63 0.24 3.31
N VAL A 160 0.46 0.87 3.16
CA VAL A 160 -0.84 0.33 3.57
C VAL A 160 -1.85 0.44 2.43
N THR A 161 -2.84 -0.46 2.41
CA THR A 161 -3.80 -0.61 1.32
C THR A 161 -5.26 -0.36 1.75
N PRO A 162 -5.59 0.78 2.42
CA PRO A 162 -6.95 1.06 2.86
C PRO A 162 -7.97 1.10 1.72
N GLY A 163 -7.56 1.46 0.50
CA GLY A 163 -8.41 1.46 -0.67
C GLY A 163 -8.89 0.07 -1.11
N GLU A 164 -8.17 -0.97 -0.75
CA GLU A 164 -8.62 -2.34 -0.99
C GLU A 164 -9.55 -2.81 0.15
N GLU A 165 -9.11 -2.63 1.39
CA GLU A 165 -9.77 -3.23 2.55
C GLU A 165 -11.04 -2.48 2.96
N ALA A 166 -11.05 -1.14 2.93
CA ALA A 166 -12.23 -0.35 3.27
C ALA A 166 -13.43 -0.69 2.36
N TRP A 167 -13.18 -0.87 1.06
CA TRP A 167 -14.24 -1.22 0.10
C TRP A 167 -14.71 -2.67 0.17
N LYS A 168 -14.04 -3.54 0.92
CA LYS A 168 -14.50 -4.90 1.23
C LYS A 168 -15.50 -4.93 2.39
N THR A 169 -15.55 -3.90 3.24
CA THR A 169 -16.43 -3.85 4.41
C THR A 169 -17.90 -3.78 4.02
N LYS A 170 -18.76 -4.25 4.91
CA LYS A 170 -20.21 -4.20 4.73
C LYS A 170 -20.71 -2.76 4.62
N GLU A 171 -20.16 -1.88 5.42
CA GLU A 171 -20.50 -0.47 5.50
C GLU A 171 -20.26 0.27 4.20
N ALA A 172 -19.19 -0.09 3.47
CA ALA A 172 -18.88 0.49 2.17
C ALA A 172 -19.64 -0.16 1.00
N LYS A 173 -20.13 -1.41 1.15
CA LYS A 173 -20.79 -2.17 0.07
C LYS A 173 -22.30 -2.01 0.01
N VAL A 174 -22.97 -1.90 1.16
CA VAL A 174 -24.42 -1.99 1.24
C VAL A 174 -25.07 -0.62 0.93
N GLY A 175 -25.80 -0.56 -0.19
CA GLY A 175 -26.53 0.64 -0.63
C GLY A 175 -28.01 0.69 -0.23
N ALA A 176 -28.61 -0.44 0.18
CA ALA A 176 -30.04 -0.54 0.50
C ALA A 176 -30.28 -1.43 1.72
N GLY A 177 -31.46 -1.29 2.36
CA GLY A 177 -31.83 -2.09 3.52
C GLY A 177 -31.06 -1.76 4.80
N ILE A 178 -30.55 -0.54 4.92
CA ILE A 178 -29.78 -0.02 6.05
C ILE A 178 -30.52 1.13 6.72
N PRO A 179 -30.22 1.45 7.99
CA PRO A 179 -30.78 2.64 8.64
C PRO A 179 -30.47 3.92 7.87
N THR A 180 -31.45 4.82 7.77
CA THR A 180 -31.28 6.14 7.13
C THR A 180 -30.19 6.98 7.77
N ALA A 181 -29.92 6.78 9.07
CA ALA A 181 -28.83 7.43 9.80
C ALA A 181 -27.43 7.09 9.27
N TRP A 182 -27.29 6.03 8.45
CA TRP A 182 -26.01 5.69 7.79
C TRP A 182 -25.70 6.62 6.60
N GLY A 183 -26.65 7.46 6.20
CA GLY A 183 -26.46 8.45 5.15
C GLY A 183 -26.36 7.88 3.75
N ASP A 184 -25.91 8.71 2.81
CA ASP A 184 -25.69 8.32 1.42
C ASP A 184 -24.60 7.26 1.29
N TRP A 185 -24.85 6.29 0.42
CA TRP A 185 -23.92 5.15 0.24
C TRP A 185 -22.55 5.57 -0.27
N ALA A 186 -22.49 6.40 -1.31
CA ALA A 186 -21.23 6.78 -1.96
C ALA A 186 -20.37 7.61 -1.00
N GLU A 187 -20.99 8.59 -0.31
CA GLU A 187 -20.31 9.39 0.71
C GLU A 187 -19.81 8.54 1.88
N ARG A 188 -20.60 7.59 2.35
CA ARG A 188 -20.21 6.68 3.43
C ARG A 188 -19.01 5.82 3.03
N ALA A 189 -19.01 5.25 1.83
CA ALA A 189 -17.91 4.43 1.34
C ALA A 189 -16.61 5.24 1.23
N ILE A 190 -16.68 6.47 0.71
CA ILE A 190 -15.55 7.40 0.66
C ILE A 190 -15.07 7.74 2.06
N HIS A 191 -15.97 8.06 3.00
CA HIS A 191 -15.58 8.35 4.38
C HIS A 191 -14.91 7.16 5.06
N TRP A 192 -15.40 5.93 4.81
CA TRP A 192 -14.78 4.71 5.36
C TRP A 192 -13.33 4.53 4.91
N GLU A 193 -13.07 4.78 3.63
CA GLU A 193 -11.72 4.76 3.08
C GLU A 193 -10.84 5.87 3.66
N VAL A 194 -11.35 7.10 3.73
CA VAL A 194 -10.61 8.26 4.26
C VAL A 194 -10.26 8.08 5.73
N LEU A 195 -11.22 7.64 6.57
CA LEU A 195 -10.98 7.42 7.99
C LEU A 195 -9.99 6.28 8.23
N THR A 196 -10.11 5.19 7.48
CA THR A 196 -9.14 4.09 7.53
C THR A 196 -7.74 4.60 7.17
N ALA A 197 -7.61 5.32 6.06
CA ALA A 197 -6.34 5.87 5.58
C ALA A 197 -5.71 6.84 6.58
N THR A 198 -6.46 7.82 7.07
CA THR A 198 -5.93 8.82 8.01
C THR A 198 -5.55 8.22 9.35
N SER A 199 -6.27 7.21 9.84
CA SER A 199 -5.88 6.46 11.03
C SER A 199 -4.54 5.75 10.85
N LEU A 200 -4.32 5.10 9.72
CA LEU A 200 -3.07 4.38 9.43
C LEU A 200 -1.89 5.34 9.16
N ILE A 201 -2.14 6.52 8.58
CA ILE A 201 -1.14 7.59 8.47
C ILE A 201 -0.69 8.04 9.88
N ASN A 202 -1.61 8.24 10.81
CA ASN A 202 -1.28 8.57 12.20
C ASN A 202 -0.52 7.45 12.91
N ALA A 203 -0.74 6.19 12.53
CA ALA A 203 0.03 5.04 13.04
C ALA A 203 1.44 4.93 12.42
N GLY A 204 1.76 5.75 11.40
CA GLY A 204 3.08 5.82 10.81
C GLY A 204 3.20 5.28 9.38
N ALA A 205 2.12 5.15 8.61
CA ALA A 205 2.22 4.82 7.19
C ALA A 205 2.92 5.95 6.41
N ASP A 206 3.84 5.57 5.52
CA ASP A 206 4.55 6.49 4.61
C ASP A 206 3.88 6.53 3.23
N ALA A 207 3.27 5.42 2.82
CA ALA A 207 2.56 5.30 1.54
C ALA A 207 1.18 4.67 1.74
N VAL A 208 0.18 5.23 1.06
CA VAL A 208 -1.22 4.83 1.22
C VAL A 208 -1.84 4.58 -0.15
N VAL A 209 -2.33 3.38 -0.37
CA VAL A 209 -3.02 2.99 -1.61
C VAL A 209 -4.52 3.25 -1.47
N LEU A 210 -5.05 4.17 -2.26
CA LEU A 210 -6.45 4.57 -2.26
C LEU A 210 -7.13 4.16 -3.57
N ARG A 211 -8.42 3.85 -3.48
CA ARG A 211 -9.21 3.43 -4.62
C ARG A 211 -10.00 4.59 -5.26
N HIS A 212 -10.58 5.48 -4.45
CA HIS A 212 -11.48 6.51 -4.92
C HIS A 212 -10.77 7.88 -5.04
N PRO A 213 -10.91 8.60 -6.18
CA PRO A 213 -10.24 9.91 -6.37
C PRO A 213 -10.63 10.97 -5.34
N GLU A 214 -11.87 10.95 -4.85
CA GLU A 214 -12.31 11.87 -3.79
C GLU A 214 -11.64 11.54 -2.44
N SER A 215 -11.45 10.26 -2.12
CA SER A 215 -10.70 9.84 -0.95
C SER A 215 -9.27 10.38 -0.99
N LEU A 216 -8.61 10.30 -2.15
CA LEU A 216 -7.28 10.85 -2.35
C LEU A 216 -7.23 12.35 -2.03
N ARG A 217 -8.18 13.13 -2.56
CA ARG A 217 -8.25 14.58 -2.29
C ARG A 217 -8.48 14.90 -0.82
N ARG A 218 -9.33 14.11 -0.13
CA ARG A 218 -9.61 14.29 1.31
C ARG A 218 -8.42 13.91 2.16
N VAL A 219 -7.72 12.82 1.84
CA VAL A 219 -6.51 12.40 2.55
C VAL A 219 -5.40 13.43 2.36
N HIS A 220 -5.16 13.93 1.14
CA HIS A 220 -4.19 15.01 0.91
C HIS A 220 -4.49 16.25 1.75
N ARG A 221 -5.76 16.66 1.85
CA ARG A 221 -6.14 17.80 2.71
C ARG A 221 -5.87 17.51 4.19
N ALA A 222 -6.15 16.30 4.66
CA ALA A 222 -5.86 15.90 6.04
C ALA A 222 -4.36 15.93 6.33
N VAL A 223 -3.54 15.38 5.45
CA VAL A 223 -2.07 15.42 5.56
C VAL A 223 -1.56 16.87 5.55
N ALA A 224 -2.04 17.71 4.63
CA ALA A 224 -1.65 19.11 4.58
C ALA A 224 -2.00 19.87 5.88
N ALA A 225 -3.16 19.58 6.47
CA ALA A 225 -3.56 20.16 7.75
C ALA A 225 -2.66 19.71 8.92
N LEU A 226 -2.20 18.45 8.92
CA LEU A 226 -1.27 17.94 9.92
C LEU A 226 0.15 18.55 9.77
N MET A 227 0.55 18.88 8.54
CA MET A 227 1.86 19.46 8.25
C MET A 227 1.93 20.98 8.46
N THR A 228 0.78 21.68 8.52
CA THR A 228 0.72 23.09 8.88
C THR A 228 0.86 23.22 10.40
N SER A 229 2.04 23.62 10.89
CA SER A 229 2.24 23.97 12.28
C SER A 229 1.41 25.23 12.58
N GLN A 230 0.32 25.12 13.34
CA GLN A 230 -0.29 26.28 13.98
C GLN A 230 0.71 26.84 15.01
N PRO A 231 0.95 28.15 15.03
CA PRO A 231 1.78 28.75 16.08
C PRO A 231 1.14 28.46 17.43
N ALA A 232 1.98 28.08 18.42
CA ALA A 232 1.54 27.66 19.75
C ALA A 232 0.69 28.72 20.50
N SER A 233 0.65 29.97 20.03
CA SER A 233 -0.16 31.07 20.57
C SER A 233 -1.68 30.91 20.35
N GLU A 234 -2.13 30.02 19.46
CA GLU A 234 -3.56 29.79 19.19
C GLU A 234 -4.15 28.60 19.98
N LEU A 235 -3.33 27.88 20.74
CA LEU A 235 -3.73 26.68 21.47
C LEU A 235 -4.11 26.93 22.95
N VAL A 236 -4.07 28.18 23.43
CA VAL A 236 -4.47 28.50 24.80
C VAL A 236 -5.83 29.22 24.77
N PRO A 237 -6.95 28.53 25.10
CA PRO A 237 -8.19 29.24 25.39
C PRO A 237 -8.01 30.07 26.66
N ALA A 238 -8.45 31.30 26.60
CA ALA A 238 -8.49 32.24 27.72
C ALA A 238 -9.44 31.75 28.83
#